data_7ee25c1f5710fb977b582f267705bfde
#
_entry.id   7ee25c1f5710fb977b582f267705bfde
#
_cell.length_a   1.000
_cell.length_b   1.000
_cell.length_c   1.000
_cell.angle_alpha   90.00
_cell.angle_beta   90.00
_cell.angle_gamma   90.00
#
_symmetry.space_group_name_H-M   'P 1'
#
loop_
_entity.id
_entity.type
_entity.pdbx_description
1 polymer ?
#
loop_
_entity_poly.entity_id
_entity_poly.type
_entity_poly.pdbx_seq_one_letter_code
_entity_poly.pdbx_strand_id
1 'polypeptide(L)'
;MQKKLAIGIDIGGTNIRTALVDASGAVVGIRTQPTHAEREITEIMGDIAQGIGMLMSAHTVSRETVRGIGLGAPGFLSLRAGVIHNSPNLPTAREARVVSLVQSLTGLPVFLENDANAAAIGEHWVGAGQGARNLLCVTLGTGVGSGFILNHAIWHGSNDLAGELGHTVLVPDGLPCTCGRKGCLEAYVSATGIVNRTASALRAGRSSSLDACNKPGNPLTSLAVYEHAQRGDRLARDIFEETGRYLGIALANVLNLLDLEMIIIGGRVARAGDMLLQPAIHEVNTMALRAAYHPVHILQARLGDHAGVIGAAKTVFDRV
;
A
#
# COMPACT_ATOMS: atom_id res chain seq x y z
N MET A 1 -17.59 -9.08 -29.77
CA MET A 1 -16.15 -9.08 -29.44
C MET A 1 -16.00 -9.44 -27.95
N GLN A 2 -15.07 -10.32 -27.61
CA GLN A 2 -14.84 -10.69 -26.22
C GLN A 2 -14.16 -9.51 -25.50
N LYS A 3 -14.71 -9.06 -24.37
CA LYS A 3 -14.14 -7.99 -23.54
C LYS A 3 -12.77 -8.44 -23.00
N LYS A 4 -11.71 -7.73 -23.39
CA LYS A 4 -10.32 -8.14 -23.13
C LYS A 4 -9.59 -7.30 -22.10
N LEU A 5 -10.11 -6.10 -21.78
CA LEU A 5 -9.47 -5.12 -20.93
C LEU A 5 -10.29 -4.85 -19.67
N ALA A 6 -9.60 -4.49 -18.60
CA ALA A 6 -10.19 -3.88 -17.42
C ALA A 6 -9.47 -2.55 -17.13
N ILE A 7 -10.15 -1.64 -16.48
CA ILE A 7 -9.57 -0.40 -15.99
C ILE A 7 -9.28 -0.59 -14.50
N GLY A 8 -8.02 -0.42 -14.12
CA GLY A 8 -7.61 -0.36 -12.73
C GLY A 8 -7.31 1.06 -12.31
N ILE A 9 -7.83 1.47 -11.17
CA ILE A 9 -7.62 2.79 -10.59
C ILE A 9 -7.05 2.63 -9.19
N ASP A 10 -6.02 3.41 -8.89
CA ASP A 10 -5.39 3.50 -7.58
C ASP A 10 -5.47 4.96 -7.11
N ILE A 11 -6.27 5.21 -6.08
CA ILE A 11 -6.47 6.54 -5.50
C ILE A 11 -5.52 6.71 -4.34
N GLY A 12 -4.41 7.40 -4.58
CA GLY A 12 -3.52 7.85 -3.50
C GLY A 12 -3.89 9.25 -3.01
N GLY A 13 -3.36 9.63 -1.84
CA GLY A 13 -3.59 10.98 -1.29
C GLY A 13 -3.01 12.12 -2.13
N THR A 14 -2.01 11.85 -2.99
CA THR A 14 -1.34 12.86 -3.84
C THR A 14 -1.67 12.68 -5.31
N ASN A 15 -1.71 11.45 -5.80
CA ASN A 15 -1.92 11.13 -7.19
C ASN A 15 -2.94 10.01 -7.35
N ILE A 16 -3.72 10.08 -8.41
CA ILE A 16 -4.58 9.01 -8.92
C ILE A 16 -3.89 8.41 -10.14
N ARG A 17 -3.78 7.08 -10.16
CA ARG A 17 -3.32 6.32 -11.32
C ARG A 17 -4.48 5.56 -11.92
N THR A 18 -4.61 5.63 -13.23
CA THR A 18 -5.61 4.89 -14.01
C THR A 18 -4.89 4.10 -15.08
N ALA A 19 -5.13 2.80 -15.16
CA ALA A 19 -4.48 1.93 -16.15
C ALA A 19 -5.50 1.09 -16.91
N LEU A 20 -5.21 0.85 -18.20
CA LEU A 20 -5.82 -0.21 -19.01
C LEU A 20 -4.96 -1.46 -18.83
N VAL A 21 -5.57 -2.54 -18.36
CA VAL A 21 -4.89 -3.82 -18.07
C VAL A 21 -5.58 -4.93 -18.83
N ASP A 22 -4.81 -5.79 -19.47
CA ASP A 22 -5.34 -6.95 -20.16
C ASP A 22 -5.48 -8.18 -19.24
N ALA A 23 -6.04 -9.26 -19.78
CA ALA A 23 -6.27 -10.49 -19.02
C ALA A 23 -4.99 -11.24 -18.60
N SER A 24 -3.84 -10.85 -19.10
CA SER A 24 -2.53 -11.36 -18.65
C SER A 24 -1.92 -10.53 -17.52
N GLY A 25 -2.55 -9.39 -17.17
CA GLY A 25 -2.02 -8.42 -16.21
C GLY A 25 -1.06 -7.40 -16.81
N ALA A 26 -0.89 -7.40 -18.14
CA ALA A 26 -0.05 -6.41 -18.81
C ALA A 26 -0.75 -5.04 -18.86
N VAL A 27 -0.02 -3.99 -18.50
CA VAL A 27 -0.49 -2.60 -18.59
C VAL A 27 -0.35 -2.13 -20.03
N VAL A 28 -1.50 -1.92 -20.70
CA VAL A 28 -1.60 -1.45 -22.08
C VAL A 28 -1.42 0.07 -22.16
N GLY A 29 -1.91 0.78 -21.14
CA GLY A 29 -1.79 2.22 -21.03
C GLY A 29 -1.98 2.66 -19.59
N ILE A 30 -1.35 3.77 -19.23
CA ILE A 30 -1.43 4.33 -17.89
C ILE A 30 -1.50 5.87 -17.94
N ARG A 31 -2.27 6.44 -17.04
CA ARG A 31 -2.39 7.88 -16.82
C ARG A 31 -2.24 8.16 -15.33
N THR A 32 -1.49 9.20 -15.00
CA THR A 32 -1.37 9.72 -13.62
C THR A 32 -1.86 11.17 -13.60
N GLN A 33 -2.64 11.51 -12.59
CA GLN A 33 -3.13 12.87 -12.35
C GLN A 33 -3.10 13.20 -10.87
N PRO A 34 -3.01 14.49 -10.46
CA PRO A 34 -3.10 14.89 -9.06
C PRO A 34 -4.46 14.49 -8.46
N THR A 35 -4.48 14.13 -7.18
CA THR A 35 -5.72 13.77 -6.46
C THR A 35 -6.52 15.01 -6.08
N HIS A 36 -5.85 16.10 -5.67
CA HIS A 36 -6.50 17.28 -5.08
C HIS A 36 -7.44 16.87 -3.95
N ALA A 37 -6.90 16.15 -2.95
CA ALA A 37 -7.66 15.48 -1.90
C ALA A 37 -8.51 16.39 -1.03
N GLU A 38 -8.26 17.70 -1.07
CA GLU A 38 -9.03 18.77 -0.40
C GLU A 38 -10.36 19.10 -1.09
N ARG A 39 -10.54 18.70 -2.36
CA ARG A 39 -11.76 18.93 -3.14
C ARG A 39 -12.87 17.95 -2.76
N GLU A 40 -14.09 18.30 -3.15
CA GLU A 40 -15.24 17.40 -2.94
C GLU A 40 -15.06 16.06 -3.66
N ILE A 41 -15.41 14.97 -2.99
CA ILE A 41 -15.24 13.63 -3.54
C ILE A 41 -15.97 13.45 -4.89
N THR A 42 -17.08 14.12 -5.10
CA THR A 42 -17.82 14.10 -6.36
C THR A 42 -17.03 14.70 -7.52
N GLU A 43 -16.26 15.75 -7.28
CA GLU A 43 -15.39 16.36 -8.29
C GLU A 43 -14.20 15.43 -8.61
N ILE A 44 -13.59 14.82 -7.57
CA ILE A 44 -12.50 13.85 -7.74
C ILE A 44 -12.98 12.65 -8.60
N MET A 45 -14.19 12.12 -8.34
CA MET A 45 -14.77 11.05 -9.16
C MET A 45 -15.07 11.51 -10.59
N GLY A 46 -15.46 12.77 -10.79
CA GLY A 46 -15.61 13.37 -12.12
C GLY A 46 -14.30 13.41 -12.89
N ASP A 47 -13.22 13.85 -12.25
CA ASP A 47 -11.87 13.87 -12.84
C ASP A 47 -11.38 12.46 -13.20
N ILE A 48 -11.70 11.47 -12.36
CA ILE A 48 -11.42 10.05 -12.64
C ILE A 48 -12.17 9.62 -13.92
N ALA A 49 -13.47 9.90 -14.01
CA ALA A 49 -14.26 9.53 -15.19
C ALA A 49 -13.75 10.21 -16.47
N GLN A 50 -13.36 11.47 -16.39
CA GLN A 50 -12.73 12.17 -17.50
C GLN A 50 -11.38 11.54 -17.88
N GLY A 51 -10.54 11.23 -16.88
CA GLY A 51 -9.24 10.55 -17.07
C GLY A 51 -9.37 9.20 -17.77
N ILE A 52 -10.40 8.41 -17.41
CA ILE A 52 -10.75 7.16 -18.09
C ILE A 52 -11.05 7.43 -19.59
N GLY A 53 -11.91 8.41 -19.89
CA GLY A 53 -12.25 8.76 -21.27
C GLY A 53 -11.03 9.16 -22.09
N MET A 54 -10.14 9.98 -21.51
CA MET A 54 -8.89 10.38 -22.16
C MET A 54 -7.96 9.17 -22.40
N LEU A 55 -7.81 8.28 -21.43
CA LEU A 55 -6.95 7.10 -21.55
C LEU A 55 -7.48 6.13 -22.62
N MET A 56 -8.78 5.87 -22.64
CA MET A 56 -9.42 5.02 -23.66
C MET A 56 -9.25 5.62 -25.07
N SER A 57 -9.46 6.93 -25.21
CA SER A 57 -9.29 7.63 -26.51
C SER A 57 -7.85 7.57 -27.00
N ALA A 58 -6.87 7.80 -26.12
CA ALA A 58 -5.45 7.77 -26.47
C ALA A 58 -4.98 6.39 -26.98
N HIS A 59 -5.62 5.31 -26.52
CA HIS A 59 -5.31 3.93 -26.91
C HIS A 59 -6.32 3.32 -27.90
N THR A 60 -7.24 4.12 -28.44
CA THR A 60 -8.28 3.68 -29.40
C THR A 60 -9.10 2.49 -28.86
N VAL A 61 -9.38 2.51 -27.54
CA VAL A 61 -10.14 1.48 -26.83
C VAL A 61 -11.61 1.85 -26.81
N SER A 62 -12.46 0.97 -27.34
CA SER A 62 -13.91 1.15 -27.28
C SER A 62 -14.47 0.57 -25.96
N ARG A 63 -15.61 1.11 -25.52
CA ARG A 63 -16.28 0.70 -24.29
C ARG A 63 -16.67 -0.78 -24.29
N GLU A 64 -17.02 -1.32 -25.45
CA GLU A 64 -17.42 -2.72 -25.63
C GLU A 64 -16.27 -3.71 -25.34
N THR A 65 -15.01 -3.23 -25.41
CA THR A 65 -13.83 -4.05 -25.15
C THR A 65 -13.43 -4.04 -23.67
N VAL A 66 -14.04 -3.16 -22.85
CA VAL A 66 -13.74 -3.01 -21.42
C VAL A 66 -14.76 -3.78 -20.58
N ARG A 67 -14.30 -4.64 -19.68
CA ARG A 67 -15.14 -5.42 -18.76
C ARG A 67 -15.76 -4.57 -17.66
N GLY A 68 -14.97 -3.65 -17.09
CA GLY A 68 -15.36 -2.80 -15.97
C GLY A 68 -14.18 -2.03 -15.40
N ILE A 69 -14.43 -1.42 -14.26
CA ILE A 69 -13.49 -0.59 -13.51
C ILE A 69 -13.28 -1.19 -12.13
N GLY A 70 -12.05 -1.43 -11.75
CA GLY A 70 -11.64 -1.69 -10.36
C GLY A 70 -11.12 -0.39 -9.74
N LEU A 71 -11.62 -0.05 -8.57
CA LEU A 71 -11.31 1.19 -7.87
C LEU A 71 -10.63 0.86 -6.55
N GLY A 72 -9.31 0.99 -6.47
CA GLY A 72 -8.52 0.92 -5.25
C GLY A 72 -8.57 2.24 -4.50
N ALA A 73 -9.05 2.25 -3.27
CA ALA A 73 -9.19 3.46 -2.48
C ALA A 73 -8.69 3.27 -1.04
N PRO A 74 -8.08 4.31 -0.42
CA PRO A 74 -7.64 4.25 0.97
C PRO A 74 -8.80 4.49 1.93
N GLY A 75 -8.73 3.91 3.13
CA GLY A 75 -9.63 4.19 4.25
C GLY A 75 -10.56 3.03 4.61
N PHE A 76 -11.59 3.35 5.39
CA PHE A 76 -12.60 2.40 5.82
C PHE A 76 -13.70 2.29 4.77
N LEU A 77 -13.83 1.09 4.19
CA LEU A 77 -14.68 0.84 3.04
C LEU A 77 -15.77 -0.17 3.37
N SER A 78 -16.90 -0.07 2.68
CA SER A 78 -17.83 -1.17 2.49
C SER A 78 -17.80 -1.59 1.02
N LEU A 79 -17.11 -2.69 0.73
CA LEU A 79 -16.91 -3.18 -0.63
C LEU A 79 -18.24 -3.60 -1.27
N ARG A 80 -19.11 -4.23 -0.48
CA ARG A 80 -20.45 -4.65 -0.92
C ARG A 80 -21.36 -3.47 -1.24
N ALA A 81 -21.33 -2.41 -0.41
CA ALA A 81 -22.14 -1.22 -0.62
C ALA A 81 -21.52 -0.24 -1.61
N GLY A 82 -20.24 -0.39 -1.94
CA GLY A 82 -19.49 0.52 -2.82
C GLY A 82 -19.28 1.90 -2.21
N VAL A 83 -19.04 1.95 -0.88
CA VAL A 83 -19.00 3.18 -0.07
C VAL A 83 -17.64 3.34 0.58
N ILE A 84 -17.12 4.57 0.58
CA ILE A 84 -16.04 5.01 1.47
C ILE A 84 -16.70 5.64 2.70
N HIS A 85 -16.61 4.99 3.86
CA HIS A 85 -17.15 5.52 5.11
C HIS A 85 -16.32 6.69 5.61
N ASN A 86 -15.00 6.54 5.57
CA ASN A 86 -14.04 7.57 5.95
C ASN A 86 -12.67 7.25 5.37
N SER A 87 -11.91 8.29 5.02
CA SER A 87 -10.53 8.13 4.54
C SER A 87 -9.65 9.28 5.06
N PRO A 88 -8.55 8.97 5.78
CA PRO A 88 -7.60 10.00 6.20
C PRO A 88 -6.95 10.73 5.01
N ASN A 89 -6.83 10.05 3.88
CA ASN A 89 -6.19 10.57 2.66
C ASN A 89 -7.16 11.31 1.73
N LEU A 90 -8.48 11.22 2.00
CA LEU A 90 -9.56 11.87 1.24
C LEU A 90 -10.58 12.46 2.25
N PRO A 91 -10.29 13.59 2.86
CA PRO A 91 -11.08 14.12 3.99
C PRO A 91 -12.56 14.37 3.69
N THR A 92 -12.90 14.62 2.42
CA THR A 92 -14.27 14.84 1.94
C THR A 92 -15.01 13.54 1.62
N ALA A 93 -14.33 12.39 1.60
CA ALA A 93 -14.92 11.07 1.35
C ALA A 93 -15.54 10.51 2.63
N ARG A 94 -16.69 11.09 3.05
CA ARG A 94 -17.48 10.60 4.18
C ARG A 94 -18.79 10.05 3.69
N GLU A 95 -19.07 8.75 4.00
CA GLU A 95 -20.26 8.02 3.51
C GLU A 95 -20.45 8.17 1.98
N ALA A 96 -19.33 8.20 1.25
CA ALA A 96 -19.30 8.50 -0.18
C ALA A 96 -19.60 7.25 -1.03
N ARG A 97 -20.68 7.26 -1.80
CA ARG A 97 -21.11 6.17 -2.70
C ARG A 97 -20.32 6.20 -4.02
N VAL A 98 -19.00 5.95 -3.92
CA VAL A 98 -18.07 6.12 -5.06
C VAL A 98 -18.34 5.16 -6.22
N VAL A 99 -18.78 3.93 -5.94
CA VAL A 99 -19.10 2.95 -6.98
C VAL A 99 -20.25 3.46 -7.86
N SER A 100 -21.38 3.81 -7.26
CA SER A 100 -22.55 4.28 -8.00
C SER A 100 -22.25 5.58 -8.76
N LEU A 101 -21.43 6.46 -8.18
CA LEU A 101 -21.04 7.72 -8.82
C LEU A 101 -20.20 7.48 -10.06
N VAL A 102 -19.10 6.70 -9.96
CA VAL A 102 -18.26 6.40 -11.12
C VAL A 102 -19.02 5.57 -12.16
N GLN A 103 -19.87 4.64 -11.72
CA GLN A 103 -20.72 3.86 -12.62
C GLN A 103 -21.71 4.75 -13.42
N SER A 104 -22.32 5.75 -12.77
CA SER A 104 -23.23 6.69 -13.46
C SER A 104 -22.51 7.55 -14.49
N LEU A 105 -21.27 7.96 -14.19
CA LEU A 105 -20.46 8.81 -15.07
C LEU A 105 -19.88 8.06 -16.27
N THR A 106 -19.52 6.77 -16.09
CA THR A 106 -18.84 5.97 -17.12
C THR A 106 -19.76 4.97 -17.80
N GLY A 107 -20.84 4.54 -17.10
CA GLY A 107 -21.74 3.48 -17.47
C GLY A 107 -21.07 2.09 -17.55
N LEU A 108 -19.89 1.90 -16.99
CA LEU A 108 -19.21 0.61 -16.84
C LEU A 108 -19.46 0.04 -15.46
N PRO A 109 -19.47 -1.30 -15.28
CA PRO A 109 -19.47 -1.92 -13.95
C PRO A 109 -18.27 -1.44 -13.14
N VAL A 110 -18.46 -1.11 -11.86
CA VAL A 110 -17.40 -0.62 -10.96
C VAL A 110 -17.33 -1.50 -9.72
N PHE A 111 -16.12 -1.85 -9.30
CA PHE A 111 -15.84 -2.66 -8.12
C PHE A 111 -14.84 -1.92 -7.24
N LEU A 112 -15.19 -1.76 -5.95
CA LEU A 112 -14.35 -1.11 -4.95
C LEU A 112 -13.44 -2.16 -4.29
N GLU A 113 -12.20 -1.75 -4.01
CA GLU A 113 -11.23 -2.50 -3.22
C GLU A 113 -10.41 -1.53 -2.36
N ASN A 114 -9.84 -2.02 -1.27
CA ASN A 114 -8.85 -1.25 -0.51
C ASN A 114 -7.53 -1.17 -1.31
N ASP A 115 -6.81 -0.04 -1.20
CA ASP A 115 -5.57 0.23 -1.96
C ASP A 115 -4.44 -0.78 -1.65
N ALA A 116 -4.25 -1.15 -0.38
CA ALA A 116 -3.26 -2.14 0.02
C ALA A 116 -3.66 -3.57 -0.39
N ASN A 117 -4.95 -3.90 -0.30
CA ASN A 117 -5.47 -5.15 -0.83
C ASN A 117 -5.30 -5.23 -2.34
N ALA A 118 -5.58 -4.15 -3.07
CA ALA A 118 -5.34 -4.09 -4.51
C ALA A 118 -3.86 -4.33 -4.83
N ALA A 119 -2.93 -3.72 -4.09
CA ALA A 119 -1.51 -3.99 -4.27
C ALA A 119 -1.15 -5.46 -4.01
N ALA A 120 -1.72 -6.08 -2.97
CA ALA A 120 -1.52 -7.49 -2.66
C ALA A 120 -2.06 -8.41 -3.78
N ILE A 121 -3.26 -8.11 -4.30
CA ILE A 121 -3.86 -8.83 -5.44
C ILE A 121 -2.95 -8.70 -6.68
N GLY A 122 -2.42 -7.52 -6.97
CA GLY A 122 -1.52 -7.30 -8.10
C GLY A 122 -0.24 -8.12 -7.99
N GLU A 123 0.43 -8.05 -6.83
CA GLU A 123 1.65 -8.82 -6.57
C GLU A 123 1.41 -10.33 -6.57
N HIS A 124 0.25 -10.80 -6.11
CA HIS A 124 -0.15 -12.20 -6.19
C HIS A 124 -0.42 -12.64 -7.64
N TRP A 125 -1.07 -11.80 -8.44
CA TRP A 125 -1.45 -12.17 -9.80
C TRP A 125 -0.26 -12.25 -10.76
N VAL A 126 0.55 -11.16 -10.86
CA VAL A 126 1.64 -11.06 -11.84
C VAL A 126 2.95 -10.53 -11.27
N GLY A 127 3.03 -10.35 -9.97
CA GLY A 127 4.21 -9.82 -9.28
C GLY A 127 5.06 -10.88 -8.58
N ALA A 128 5.63 -10.52 -7.43
CA ALA A 128 6.50 -11.37 -6.64
C ALA A 128 5.75 -12.53 -5.96
N GLY A 129 4.43 -12.43 -5.83
CA GLY A 129 3.57 -13.41 -5.14
C GLY A 129 2.99 -14.50 -6.01
N GLN A 130 3.36 -14.57 -7.29
CA GLN A 130 2.81 -15.58 -8.22
C GLN A 130 3.00 -16.99 -7.68
N GLY A 131 1.88 -17.75 -7.67
CA GLY A 131 1.86 -19.16 -7.27
C GLY A 131 1.74 -19.39 -5.76
N ALA A 132 1.94 -18.39 -4.91
CA ALA A 132 1.77 -18.52 -3.48
C ALA A 132 0.28 -18.71 -3.13
N ARG A 133 0.01 -19.68 -2.25
CA ARG A 133 -1.34 -19.95 -1.76
C ARG A 133 -1.73 -19.01 -0.62
N ASN A 134 -0.76 -18.76 0.27
CA ASN A 134 -0.95 -17.95 1.46
C ASN A 134 0.20 -16.94 1.58
N LEU A 135 -0.08 -15.67 1.39
CA LEU A 135 0.92 -14.62 1.51
C LEU A 135 0.40 -13.38 2.23
N LEU A 136 1.33 -12.60 2.74
CA LEU A 136 1.13 -11.22 3.19
C LEU A 136 1.87 -10.27 2.26
N CYS A 137 1.19 -9.26 1.76
CA CYS A 137 1.82 -8.12 1.13
C CYS A 137 1.75 -6.92 2.07
N VAL A 138 2.90 -6.27 2.33
CA VAL A 138 3.01 -5.08 3.18
C VAL A 138 3.52 -3.93 2.33
N THR A 139 2.85 -2.79 2.38
CA THR A 139 3.26 -1.56 1.69
C THR A 139 3.73 -0.52 2.70
N LEU A 140 5.03 -0.19 2.65
CA LEU A 140 5.68 0.78 3.52
C LEU A 140 5.80 2.13 2.80
N GLY A 141 4.82 3.00 3.05
CA GLY A 141 4.73 4.34 2.48
C GLY A 141 4.65 5.42 3.55
N THR A 142 3.81 6.45 3.34
CA THR A 142 3.47 7.45 4.37
C THR A 142 2.94 6.77 5.63
N GLY A 143 2.09 5.76 5.46
CA GLY A 143 1.63 4.81 6.48
C GLY A 143 2.11 3.39 6.19
N VAL A 144 1.45 2.41 6.79
CA VAL A 144 1.65 0.97 6.59
C VAL A 144 0.35 0.33 6.17
N GLY A 145 0.25 -0.05 4.90
CA GLY A 145 -0.85 -0.86 4.39
C GLY A 145 -0.47 -2.34 4.31
N SER A 146 -1.45 -3.22 4.32
CA SER A 146 -1.22 -4.65 4.11
C SER A 146 -2.46 -5.37 3.57
N GLY A 147 -2.22 -6.46 2.82
CA GLY A 147 -3.26 -7.33 2.32
C GLY A 147 -2.85 -8.79 2.47
N PHE A 148 -3.78 -9.63 2.89
CA PHE A 148 -3.58 -11.06 3.06
C PHE A 148 -4.24 -11.83 1.92
N ILE A 149 -3.47 -12.64 1.21
CA ILE A 149 -4.00 -13.67 0.33
C ILE A 149 -4.01 -14.97 1.13
N LEU A 150 -5.18 -15.56 1.33
CA LEU A 150 -5.36 -16.83 2.01
C LEU A 150 -6.13 -17.79 1.08
N ASN A 151 -5.56 -18.97 0.84
CA ASN A 151 -6.11 -19.93 -0.12
C ASN A 151 -6.33 -19.32 -1.52
N HIS A 152 -5.35 -18.57 -2.03
CA HIS A 152 -5.36 -17.87 -3.32
C HIS A 152 -6.37 -16.72 -3.43
N ALA A 153 -7.05 -16.32 -2.36
CA ALA A 153 -8.03 -15.25 -2.36
C ALA A 153 -7.66 -14.15 -1.37
N ILE A 154 -7.97 -12.91 -1.71
CA ILE A 154 -7.82 -11.79 -0.78
C ILE A 154 -8.75 -11.96 0.42
N TRP A 155 -8.24 -11.75 1.62
CA TRP A 155 -8.98 -11.86 2.85
C TRP A 155 -9.47 -10.51 3.34
N HIS A 156 -10.77 -10.25 3.19
CA HIS A 156 -11.40 -9.00 3.62
C HIS A 156 -11.87 -9.01 5.08
N GLY A 157 -11.96 -10.20 5.71
CA GLY A 157 -12.60 -10.35 7.01
C GLY A 157 -14.13 -10.25 6.92
N SER A 158 -14.77 -10.14 8.07
CA SER A 158 -16.24 -10.13 8.16
C SER A 158 -16.88 -8.80 7.75
N ASN A 159 -16.12 -7.69 7.86
CA ASN A 159 -16.62 -6.33 7.68
C ASN A 159 -15.70 -5.49 6.78
N ASP A 160 -15.00 -6.11 5.85
CA ASP A 160 -14.06 -5.47 4.92
C ASP A 160 -12.88 -4.72 5.62
N LEU A 161 -12.54 -5.10 6.87
CA LEU A 161 -11.56 -4.42 7.73
C LEU A 161 -10.36 -5.31 8.09
N ALA A 162 -10.17 -6.46 7.44
CA ALA A 162 -8.99 -7.28 7.66
C ALA A 162 -7.76 -6.64 7.01
N GLY A 163 -6.58 -7.04 7.50
CA GLY A 163 -5.35 -6.58 6.89
C GLY A 163 -4.76 -5.30 7.49
N GLU A 164 -5.25 -4.81 8.59
CA GLU A 164 -4.79 -3.60 9.27
C GLU A 164 -3.52 -3.84 10.13
N LEU A 165 -2.50 -4.52 9.57
CA LEU A 165 -1.25 -4.85 10.26
C LEU A 165 -0.55 -3.59 10.81
N GLY A 166 -0.58 -2.49 10.07
CA GLY A 166 0.01 -1.22 10.47
C GLY A 166 -0.55 -0.69 11.80
N HIS A 167 -1.78 -1.06 12.15
CA HIS A 167 -2.46 -0.61 13.37
C HIS A 167 -2.48 -1.65 14.49
N THR A 168 -1.79 -2.78 14.33
CA THR A 168 -1.52 -3.69 15.46
C THR A 168 -0.57 -3.04 16.46
N VAL A 169 -0.86 -3.19 17.76
CA VAL A 169 -0.01 -2.64 18.81
C VAL A 169 1.24 -3.50 18.95
N LEU A 170 2.38 -2.93 18.57
CA LEU A 170 3.68 -3.57 18.69
C LEU A 170 4.36 -3.25 20.03
N VAL A 171 4.22 -2.02 20.49
CA VAL A 171 4.81 -1.53 21.73
C VAL A 171 3.71 -0.94 22.60
N PRO A 172 3.27 -1.61 23.67
CA PRO A 172 2.29 -1.07 24.61
C PRO A 172 2.72 0.32 25.12
N ASP A 173 1.78 1.27 25.15
CA ASP A 173 2.03 2.68 25.55
C ASP A 173 3.13 3.41 24.78
N GLY A 174 3.51 2.88 23.61
CA GLY A 174 4.57 3.41 22.77
C GLY A 174 4.23 4.72 22.04
N LEU A 175 4.84 4.92 20.87
CA LEU A 175 4.70 6.14 20.10
C LEU A 175 3.25 6.38 19.64
N PRO A 176 2.80 7.66 19.59
CA PRO A 176 1.47 7.99 19.07
C PRO A 176 1.38 7.65 17.59
N CYS A 177 0.24 7.08 17.18
CA CYS A 177 -0.11 6.79 15.80
C CYS A 177 -1.14 7.79 15.27
N THR A 178 -1.14 8.03 13.98
CA THR A 178 -2.10 8.89 13.28
C THR A 178 -3.55 8.43 13.45
N CYS A 179 -3.79 7.15 13.74
CA CYS A 179 -5.12 6.60 14.04
C CYS A 179 -5.66 6.97 15.44
N GLY A 180 -4.95 7.78 16.22
CA GLY A 180 -5.32 8.20 17.58
C GLY A 180 -4.91 7.22 18.69
N ARG A 181 -4.37 6.05 18.36
CA ARG A 181 -3.87 5.06 19.33
C ARG A 181 -2.36 5.22 19.55
N LYS A 182 -1.80 4.41 20.45
CA LYS A 182 -0.37 4.35 20.72
C LYS A 182 0.20 2.97 20.40
N GLY A 183 1.48 2.93 20.04
CA GLY A 183 2.24 1.70 19.90
C GLY A 183 1.97 0.92 18.62
N CYS A 184 1.20 1.45 17.68
CA CYS A 184 0.96 0.81 16.38
C CYS A 184 2.25 0.61 15.59
N LEU A 185 2.37 -0.51 14.87
CA LEU A 185 3.52 -0.79 14.00
C LEU A 185 3.84 0.39 13.07
N GLU A 186 2.81 1.04 12.49
CA GLU A 186 2.95 2.17 11.59
C GLU A 186 3.79 3.32 12.18
N ALA A 187 3.64 3.61 13.47
CA ALA A 187 4.40 4.67 14.14
C ALA A 187 5.91 4.41 14.18
N TYR A 188 6.33 3.17 13.90
CA TYR A 188 7.74 2.75 13.92
C TYR A 188 8.32 2.50 12.53
N VAL A 189 7.54 1.96 11.57
CA VAL A 189 8.11 1.46 10.31
C VAL A 189 7.68 2.24 9.07
N SER A 190 6.70 3.14 9.17
CA SER A 190 6.32 4.01 8.06
C SER A 190 7.35 5.11 7.80
N ALA A 191 7.26 5.76 6.63
CA ALA A 191 8.07 6.94 6.33
C ALA A 191 7.88 8.04 7.38
N THR A 192 6.63 8.27 7.82
CA THR A 192 6.30 9.21 8.90
C THR A 192 6.92 8.78 10.22
N GLY A 193 6.88 7.50 10.56
CA GLY A 193 7.50 6.94 11.76
C GLY A 193 9.02 7.12 11.77
N ILE A 194 9.69 6.85 10.65
CA ILE A 194 11.14 7.07 10.47
C ILE A 194 11.48 8.55 10.72
N VAL A 195 10.77 9.47 10.09
CA VAL A 195 10.99 10.92 10.25
C VAL A 195 10.80 11.35 11.70
N ASN A 196 9.70 10.95 12.34
CA ASN A 196 9.38 11.34 13.71
C ASN A 196 10.42 10.82 14.73
N ARG A 197 10.86 9.57 14.57
CA ARG A 197 11.89 8.96 15.43
C ARG A 197 13.24 9.65 15.24
N THR A 198 13.60 9.92 14.01
CA THR A 198 14.84 10.67 13.69
C THR A 198 14.79 12.07 14.31
N ALA A 199 13.72 12.84 14.09
CA ALA A 199 13.55 14.17 14.65
C ALA A 199 13.58 14.16 16.20
N SER A 200 13.01 13.14 16.83
CA SER A 200 13.06 12.96 18.28
C SER A 200 14.48 12.71 18.77
N ALA A 201 15.26 11.87 18.09
CA ALA A 201 16.65 11.57 18.43
C ALA A 201 17.55 12.82 18.29
N LEU A 202 17.35 13.62 17.24
CA LEU A 202 18.07 14.89 17.05
C LEU A 202 17.74 15.88 18.18
N ARG A 203 16.46 16.04 18.54
CA ARG A 203 16.06 16.89 19.69
C ARG A 203 16.64 16.40 21.02
N ALA A 204 16.85 15.09 21.17
CA ALA A 204 17.51 14.51 22.34
C ALA A 204 19.05 14.69 22.33
N GLY A 205 19.61 15.40 21.35
CA GLY A 205 21.04 15.72 21.27
C GLY A 205 21.91 14.65 20.62
N ARG A 206 21.31 13.64 19.92
CA ARG A 206 22.12 12.68 19.15
C ARG A 206 22.78 13.39 17.96
N SER A 207 24.11 13.31 17.89
CA SER A 207 24.88 13.89 16.79
C SER A 207 24.61 13.16 15.46
N SER A 208 24.33 13.93 14.40
CA SER A 208 24.07 13.40 13.06
C SER A 208 24.28 14.48 12.00
N SER A 209 24.68 14.08 10.82
CA SER A 209 24.70 14.94 9.64
C SER A 209 23.29 15.39 9.18
N LEU A 210 22.24 14.76 9.71
CA LEU A 210 20.83 15.12 9.47
C LEU A 210 20.38 16.42 10.14
N ASP A 211 21.17 16.99 11.05
CA ASP A 211 20.87 18.31 11.65
C ASP A 211 20.69 19.40 10.59
N ALA A 212 21.38 19.29 9.46
CA ALA A 212 21.22 20.20 8.33
C ALA A 212 19.88 20.05 7.59
N CYS A 213 19.24 18.88 7.69
CA CYS A 213 17.97 18.55 7.02
C CYS A 213 16.74 18.79 7.91
N ASN A 214 16.90 19.26 9.16
CA ASN A 214 15.80 19.48 10.10
C ASN A 214 15.57 20.97 10.36
N LYS A 215 15.58 21.78 9.28
CA LYS A 215 15.48 23.25 9.33
C LYS A 215 14.32 23.77 8.48
N PRO A 216 13.79 24.96 8.78
CA PRO A 216 12.86 25.63 7.89
C PRO A 216 13.43 25.72 6.46
N GLY A 217 12.65 25.29 5.45
CA GLY A 217 13.09 25.25 4.05
C GLY A 217 13.84 23.98 3.62
N ASN A 218 14.25 23.13 4.56
CA ASN A 218 14.85 21.82 4.27
C ASN A 218 14.27 20.76 5.24
N PRO A 219 13.03 20.28 5.02
CA PRO A 219 12.36 19.37 5.94
C PRO A 219 13.01 17.98 5.91
N LEU A 220 13.12 17.37 7.10
CA LEU A 220 13.56 15.99 7.23
C LEU A 220 12.57 15.04 6.51
N THR A 221 13.10 14.16 5.67
CA THR A 221 12.34 13.15 4.96
C THR A 221 12.93 11.75 5.20
N SER A 222 12.13 10.71 5.05
CA SER A 222 12.63 9.32 5.15
C SER A 222 13.68 9.00 4.07
N LEU A 223 13.61 9.65 2.91
CA LEU A 223 14.62 9.57 1.86
C LEU A 223 15.94 10.19 2.32
N ALA A 224 15.91 11.40 2.92
CA ALA A 224 17.12 12.03 3.46
C ALA A 224 17.76 11.14 4.55
N VAL A 225 16.95 10.54 5.45
CA VAL A 225 17.48 9.60 6.45
C VAL A 225 18.18 8.42 5.76
N TYR A 226 17.59 7.85 4.73
CA TYR A 226 18.18 6.75 3.95
C TYR A 226 19.51 7.16 3.30
N GLU A 227 19.55 8.30 2.60
CA GLU A 227 20.75 8.80 1.93
C GLU A 227 21.91 9.08 2.92
N HIS A 228 21.60 9.62 4.11
CA HIS A 228 22.58 9.81 5.17
C HIS A 228 23.07 8.49 5.77
N ALA A 229 22.18 7.51 5.93
CA ALA A 229 22.55 6.17 6.37
C ALA A 229 23.52 5.51 5.38
N GLN A 230 23.29 5.66 4.07
CA GLN A 230 24.20 5.15 3.02
C GLN A 230 25.59 5.83 3.09
N ARG A 231 25.66 7.11 3.46
CA ARG A 231 26.90 7.86 3.63
C ARG A 231 27.60 7.59 4.97
N GLY A 232 27.04 6.72 5.82
CA GLY A 232 27.67 6.28 7.05
C GLY A 232 27.21 7.01 8.31
N ASP A 233 26.18 7.85 8.25
CA ASP A 233 25.61 8.49 9.43
C ASP A 233 25.08 7.43 10.40
N ARG A 234 25.58 7.47 11.63
CA ARG A 234 25.28 6.43 12.62
C ARG A 234 23.82 6.48 13.08
N LEU A 235 23.29 7.69 13.35
CA LEU A 235 21.90 7.83 13.76
C LEU A 235 20.97 7.29 12.68
N ALA A 236 21.21 7.68 11.43
CA ALA A 236 20.38 7.26 10.31
C ALA A 236 20.40 5.72 10.12
N ARG A 237 21.57 5.08 10.27
CA ARG A 237 21.67 3.60 10.25
C ARG A 237 20.92 2.94 11.39
N ASP A 238 21.09 3.43 12.62
CA ASP A 238 20.39 2.91 13.80
C ASP A 238 18.86 3.00 13.61
N ILE A 239 18.35 4.09 13.03
CA ILE A 239 16.92 4.26 12.73
C ILE A 239 16.42 3.21 11.75
N PHE A 240 17.17 2.91 10.66
CA PHE A 240 16.77 1.87 9.70
C PHE A 240 16.88 0.47 10.28
N GLU A 241 17.92 0.18 11.05
CA GLU A 241 18.06 -1.09 11.75
C GLU A 241 16.89 -1.35 12.70
N GLU A 242 16.57 -0.38 13.57
CA GLU A 242 15.40 -0.48 14.44
C GLU A 242 14.10 -0.61 13.66
N THR A 243 13.94 0.11 12.53
CA THR A 243 12.77 -0.01 11.66
C THR A 243 12.62 -1.43 11.14
N GLY A 244 13.71 -2.04 10.68
CA GLY A 244 13.72 -3.43 10.24
C GLY A 244 13.38 -4.41 11.36
N ARG A 245 13.92 -4.20 12.56
CA ARG A 245 13.60 -5.03 13.74
C ARG A 245 12.13 -4.95 14.11
N TYR A 246 11.53 -3.77 14.19
CA TYR A 246 10.09 -3.63 14.47
C TYR A 246 9.24 -4.31 13.40
N LEU A 247 9.60 -4.15 12.14
CA LEU A 247 8.93 -4.87 11.04
C LEU A 247 9.03 -6.38 11.24
N GLY A 248 10.23 -6.90 11.49
CA GLY A 248 10.48 -8.34 11.68
C GLY A 248 9.68 -8.95 12.82
N ILE A 249 9.57 -8.25 13.96
CA ILE A 249 8.73 -8.68 15.09
C ILE A 249 7.27 -8.82 14.68
N ALA A 250 6.73 -7.81 13.97
CA ALA A 250 5.35 -7.86 13.49
C ALA A 250 5.12 -9.00 12.49
N LEU A 251 6.07 -9.22 11.57
CA LEU A 251 6.01 -10.32 10.61
C LEU A 251 6.09 -11.70 11.29
N ALA A 252 6.95 -11.85 12.29
CA ALA A 252 7.03 -13.08 13.07
C ALA A 252 5.73 -13.40 13.80
N ASN A 253 5.06 -12.39 14.37
CA ASN A 253 3.75 -12.56 15.00
C ASN A 253 2.71 -13.06 14.00
N VAL A 254 2.66 -12.47 12.78
CA VAL A 254 1.76 -12.92 11.71
C VAL A 254 2.06 -14.35 11.27
N LEU A 255 3.33 -14.71 11.12
CA LEU A 255 3.75 -16.07 10.76
C LEU A 255 3.33 -17.09 11.82
N ASN A 256 3.48 -16.76 13.10
CA ASN A 256 3.04 -17.64 14.20
C ASN A 256 1.51 -17.79 14.28
N LEU A 257 0.73 -16.83 13.75
CA LEU A 257 -0.72 -16.89 13.75
C LEU A 257 -1.30 -17.57 12.50
N LEU A 258 -0.71 -17.31 11.31
CA LEU A 258 -1.31 -17.67 10.03
C LEU A 258 -0.52 -18.67 9.20
N ASP A 259 0.73 -18.98 9.60
CA ASP A 259 1.60 -19.92 8.88
C ASP A 259 1.71 -19.66 7.37
N LEU A 260 2.05 -18.42 7.03
CA LEU A 260 2.16 -18.00 5.62
C LEU A 260 3.46 -18.52 4.99
N GLU A 261 3.42 -18.83 3.71
CA GLU A 261 4.59 -19.29 2.95
C GLU A 261 5.43 -18.14 2.37
N MET A 262 4.83 -16.95 2.23
CA MET A 262 5.48 -15.82 1.59
C MET A 262 5.08 -14.48 2.22
N ILE A 263 6.03 -13.55 2.29
CA ILE A 263 5.81 -12.15 2.64
C ILE A 263 6.42 -11.28 1.56
N ILE A 264 5.65 -10.31 1.07
CA ILE A 264 6.09 -9.34 0.06
C ILE A 264 6.14 -7.96 0.72
N ILE A 265 7.30 -7.30 0.61
CA ILE A 265 7.51 -5.96 1.18
C ILE A 265 7.63 -4.96 0.04
N GLY A 266 6.68 -4.06 -0.06
CA GLY A 266 6.61 -3.00 -1.07
C GLY A 266 6.61 -1.59 -0.48
N GLY A 267 6.39 -0.60 -1.34
CA GLY A 267 6.35 0.80 -0.96
C GLY A 267 7.71 1.49 -0.98
N ARG A 268 7.70 2.81 -0.75
CA ARG A 268 8.93 3.63 -0.92
C ARG A 268 10.00 3.34 0.13
N VAL A 269 9.61 3.02 1.38
CA VAL A 269 10.56 2.69 2.45
C VAL A 269 11.26 1.36 2.18
N ALA A 270 10.57 0.41 1.54
CA ALA A 270 11.15 -0.88 1.15
C ALA A 270 12.32 -0.76 0.15
N ARG A 271 12.43 0.38 -0.56
CA ARG A 271 13.58 0.68 -1.44
C ARG A 271 14.91 0.81 -0.70
N ALA A 272 14.89 0.90 0.63
CA ALA A 272 16.10 0.82 1.46
C ALA A 272 16.79 -0.57 1.37
N GLY A 273 16.12 -1.58 0.79
CA GLY A 273 16.70 -2.88 0.51
C GLY A 273 17.23 -3.56 1.77
N ASP A 274 18.45 -4.09 1.71
CA ASP A 274 19.07 -4.86 2.79
C ASP A 274 19.18 -4.09 4.11
N MET A 275 19.29 -2.78 4.08
CA MET A 275 19.36 -1.95 5.30
C MET A 275 18.10 -2.10 6.17
N LEU A 276 16.95 -2.34 5.53
CA LEU A 276 15.66 -2.59 6.18
C LEU A 276 15.38 -4.09 6.32
N LEU A 277 15.61 -4.85 5.24
CA LEU A 277 15.16 -6.24 5.14
C LEU A 277 16.02 -7.19 5.97
N GLN A 278 17.35 -7.00 6.06
CA GLN A 278 18.20 -7.90 6.81
C GLN A 278 17.87 -7.92 8.32
N PRO A 279 17.69 -6.77 9.01
CA PRO A 279 17.22 -6.79 10.39
C PRO A 279 15.83 -7.41 10.54
N ALA A 280 14.92 -7.20 9.57
CA ALA A 280 13.58 -7.80 9.62
C ALA A 280 13.64 -9.33 9.47
N ILE A 281 14.43 -9.84 8.53
CA ILE A 281 14.66 -11.28 8.32
C ILE A 281 15.32 -11.91 9.56
N HIS A 282 16.26 -11.22 10.17
CA HIS A 282 16.89 -11.70 11.40
C HIS A 282 15.86 -11.91 12.52
N GLU A 283 14.98 -10.94 12.77
CA GLU A 283 13.94 -11.07 13.79
C GLU A 283 12.93 -12.17 13.44
N VAL A 284 12.53 -12.29 12.18
CA VAL A 284 11.65 -13.39 11.72
C VAL A 284 12.28 -14.74 12.01
N ASN A 285 13.56 -14.93 11.66
CA ASN A 285 14.25 -16.20 11.86
C ASN A 285 14.44 -16.54 13.35
N THR A 286 14.48 -15.53 14.21
CA THR A 286 14.65 -15.70 15.66
C THR A 286 13.33 -15.96 16.37
N MET A 287 12.22 -15.32 15.92
CA MET A 287 10.96 -15.27 16.66
C MET A 287 9.85 -16.14 16.06
N ALA A 288 9.89 -16.42 14.76
CA ALA A 288 8.88 -17.27 14.14
C ALA A 288 9.18 -18.74 14.38
N LEU A 289 8.27 -19.46 15.03
CA LEU A 289 8.43 -20.88 15.39
C LEU A 289 8.69 -21.76 14.17
N ARG A 290 8.01 -21.48 13.04
CA ARG A 290 8.17 -22.25 11.81
C ARG A 290 9.52 -22.04 11.10
N ALA A 291 10.19 -20.92 11.32
CA ALA A 291 11.42 -20.58 10.61
C ALA A 291 12.52 -21.66 10.78
N ALA A 292 12.48 -22.39 11.88
CA ALA A 292 13.39 -23.51 12.12
C ALA A 292 13.12 -24.75 11.24
N TYR A 293 11.91 -24.89 10.69
CA TYR A 293 11.48 -26.09 9.96
C TYR A 293 11.11 -25.79 8.50
N HIS A 294 10.48 -24.67 8.27
CA HIS A 294 9.97 -24.25 6.95
C HIS A 294 10.30 -22.77 6.74
N PRO A 295 11.38 -22.44 6.03
CA PRO A 295 11.74 -21.05 5.77
C PRO A 295 10.62 -20.34 5.00
N VAL A 296 10.33 -19.10 5.42
CA VAL A 296 9.40 -18.21 4.72
C VAL A 296 10.16 -17.39 3.67
N HIS A 297 9.55 -17.20 2.52
CA HIS A 297 10.11 -16.32 1.49
C HIS A 297 9.74 -14.88 1.79
N ILE A 298 10.71 -14.05 2.15
CA ILE A 298 10.53 -12.60 2.31
C ILE A 298 11.12 -11.93 1.08
N LEU A 299 10.26 -11.37 0.24
CA LEU A 299 10.61 -10.84 -1.07
C LEU A 299 10.26 -9.36 -1.16
N GLN A 300 11.00 -8.64 -1.99
CA GLN A 300 10.65 -7.29 -2.36
C GLN A 300 9.55 -7.30 -3.43
N ALA A 301 8.59 -6.37 -3.34
CA ALA A 301 7.53 -6.20 -4.33
C ALA A 301 8.12 -5.92 -5.73
N ARG A 302 7.53 -6.53 -6.75
CA ARG A 302 8.03 -6.49 -8.13
C ARG A 302 7.35 -5.42 -8.98
N LEU A 303 6.07 -5.16 -8.74
CA LEU A 303 5.25 -4.28 -9.59
C LEU A 303 5.43 -2.79 -9.26
N GLY A 304 6.04 -2.47 -8.12
CA GLY A 304 6.27 -1.09 -7.69
C GLY A 304 4.98 -0.26 -7.65
N ASP A 305 5.02 0.90 -8.29
CA ASP A 305 3.89 1.85 -8.32
C ASP A 305 2.70 1.38 -9.17
N HIS A 306 2.81 0.24 -9.87
CA HIS A 306 1.73 -0.33 -10.68
C HIS A 306 0.91 -1.41 -9.94
N ALA A 307 1.35 -1.86 -8.78
CA ALA A 307 0.70 -2.95 -8.05
C ALA A 307 -0.79 -2.66 -7.79
N GLY A 308 -1.12 -1.46 -7.30
CA GLY A 308 -2.49 -1.04 -7.00
C GLY A 308 -3.41 -1.07 -8.24
N VAL A 309 -2.98 -0.46 -9.35
CA VAL A 309 -3.80 -0.43 -10.58
C VAL A 309 -3.97 -1.82 -11.20
N ILE A 310 -2.93 -2.66 -11.17
CA ILE A 310 -3.00 -4.03 -11.69
C ILE A 310 -3.95 -4.88 -10.83
N GLY A 311 -3.83 -4.78 -9.50
CA GLY A 311 -4.71 -5.51 -8.61
C GLY A 311 -6.16 -5.02 -8.66
N ALA A 312 -6.38 -3.71 -8.74
CA ALA A 312 -7.71 -3.15 -8.96
C ALA A 312 -8.33 -3.69 -10.25
N ALA A 313 -7.57 -3.74 -11.36
CA ALA A 313 -8.05 -4.35 -12.61
C ALA A 313 -8.35 -5.85 -12.45
N LYS A 314 -7.53 -6.58 -11.67
CA LYS A 314 -7.74 -8.01 -11.40
C LYS A 314 -9.09 -8.26 -10.74
N THR A 315 -9.54 -7.38 -9.82
CA THR A 315 -10.85 -7.53 -9.16
C THR A 315 -12.01 -7.53 -10.17
N VAL A 316 -11.85 -6.84 -11.30
CA VAL A 316 -12.84 -6.88 -12.41
C VAL A 316 -12.84 -8.25 -13.08
N PHE A 317 -11.66 -8.79 -13.41
CA PHE A 317 -11.56 -10.11 -14.07
C PHE A 317 -12.09 -11.24 -13.21
N ASP A 318 -12.06 -11.10 -11.89
CA ASP A 318 -12.57 -12.12 -10.95
C ASP A 318 -14.09 -12.08 -10.76
N ARG A 319 -14.74 -10.98 -11.15
CA ARG A 319 -16.18 -10.73 -10.88
C ARG A 319 -17.06 -10.69 -12.15
N VAL A 320 -16.41 -10.57 -13.36
CA VAL A 320 -17.17 -10.38 -14.64
C VAL A 320 -16.79 -11.41 -15.72
#